data_6ffd9e851e71c18b0dbbf5b1f79b959a
#
_entry.id   6ffd9e851e71c18b0dbbf5b1f79b959a
#
_cell.length_a   1.000
_cell.length_b   1.000
_cell.length_c   1.000
_cell.angle_alpha   90.00
_cell.angle_beta   90.00
_cell.angle_gamma   90.00
#
_symmetry.space_group_name_H-M   'P 1'
#
loop_
_entity.id
_entity.type
_entity.pdbx_description
1 polymer ?
#
loop_
_entity_poly.entity_id
_entity_poly.type
_entity_poly.pdbx_seq_one_letter_code
_entity_poly.pdbx_strand_id
1 'polypeptide(L)'
;MTLLLLALLLVPPAASSRPVRGGAVGGPASGRGVRPGAGWGAPGAGVVRGPGVGTWNPAWQGGRYWQARPWTTGWYRVNPAGWGWWGARAATWGVGSLTTAAMISAQVDAAVEAQSTVIVVPQTTLQLDYASIQAVSPAAASFAYATAGGTYGYAQADCRQGLLQGQPPATADQAQLLNAVCQIAYGSG
;
A
#
# COMPACT_ATOMS: atom_id res chain seq x y z
N MET A 1 -2.89 18.57 54.71
CA MET A 1 -1.65 19.00 54.05
C MET A 1 -1.82 18.71 52.56
N THR A 2 -2.16 19.74 51.80
CA THR A 2 -2.52 19.65 50.38
C THR A 2 -1.35 20.18 49.55
N LEU A 3 -0.62 19.34 48.83
CA LEU A 3 0.45 19.77 47.91
C LEU A 3 -0.16 20.05 46.53
N LEU A 4 -0.18 21.33 46.17
CA LEU A 4 -0.49 21.80 44.81
C LEU A 4 0.77 21.68 43.96
N LEU A 5 0.78 20.83 42.94
CA LEU A 5 1.83 20.77 41.90
C LEU A 5 1.42 21.68 40.73
N LEU A 6 2.16 22.76 40.60
CA LEU A 6 2.05 23.72 39.50
C LEU A 6 2.81 23.17 38.28
N ALA A 7 2.11 22.76 37.24
CA ALA A 7 2.72 22.37 35.97
C ALA A 7 2.95 23.59 35.08
N LEU A 8 4.22 23.94 34.87
CA LEU A 8 4.69 25.02 34.00
C LEU A 8 4.66 24.53 32.54
N LEU A 9 3.75 25.10 31.74
CA LEU A 9 3.70 24.87 30.29
C LEU A 9 4.80 25.69 29.60
N LEU A 10 5.86 25.04 29.13
CA LEU A 10 6.82 25.66 28.22
C LEU A 10 6.26 25.61 26.79
N VAL A 11 5.92 26.76 26.25
CA VAL A 11 5.57 26.97 24.84
C VAL A 11 6.88 27.28 24.07
N PRO A 12 7.24 26.50 23.03
CA PRO A 12 8.40 26.85 22.21
C PRO A 12 8.04 27.98 21.22
N PRO A 13 8.99 28.88 20.90
CA PRO A 13 8.75 29.98 19.96
C PRO A 13 8.67 29.50 18.52
N ALA A 14 7.73 30.07 17.76
CA ALA A 14 7.55 29.85 16.35
C ALA A 14 8.74 30.37 15.53
N ALA A 15 9.40 29.51 14.78
CA ALA A 15 10.44 29.89 13.83
C ALA A 15 9.80 30.46 12.55
N SER A 16 10.00 31.77 12.34
CA SER A 16 9.59 32.48 11.12
C SER A 16 10.57 32.15 9.99
N SER A 17 10.15 31.41 8.99
CA SER A 17 10.90 31.20 7.74
C SER A 17 10.66 32.37 6.78
N ARG A 18 11.72 33.14 6.48
CA ARG A 18 11.77 34.19 5.46
C ARG A 18 11.79 33.58 4.06
N PRO A 19 11.06 34.13 3.08
CA PRO A 19 11.19 33.71 1.70
C PRO A 19 12.48 34.24 1.08
N VAL A 20 13.34 33.35 0.59
CA VAL A 20 14.50 33.72 -0.24
C VAL A 20 14.03 33.94 -1.67
N ARG A 21 14.11 35.20 -2.09
CA ARG A 21 13.90 35.62 -3.48
C ARG A 21 15.25 35.47 -4.20
N GLY A 22 15.37 34.56 -5.13
CA GLY A 22 16.58 34.31 -5.92
C GLY A 22 16.27 33.94 -7.35
N GLY A 23 16.59 34.80 -8.22
CA GLY A 23 17.01 35.06 -9.54
C GLY A 23 16.98 33.92 -10.57
N ALA A 24 16.30 34.21 -11.69
CA ALA A 24 16.36 33.43 -12.92
C ALA A 24 17.72 33.62 -13.59
N VAL A 25 18.40 32.52 -13.95
CA VAL A 25 19.42 32.50 -14.98
C VAL A 25 19.14 31.29 -15.88
N GLY A 26 18.85 31.56 -17.15
CA GLY A 26 18.60 30.55 -18.16
C GLY A 26 19.88 29.84 -18.60
N GLY A 27 19.72 28.56 -19.00
CA GLY A 27 20.70 27.79 -19.73
C GLY A 27 20.07 26.47 -20.19
N PRO A 28 20.18 26.06 -21.46
CA PRO A 28 19.62 24.81 -21.93
C PRO A 28 20.57 23.66 -21.59
N ALA A 29 20.15 22.75 -20.77
CA ALA A 29 20.84 21.49 -20.57
C ALA A 29 19.87 20.34 -20.75
N SER A 30 20.01 19.68 -21.89
CA SER A 30 19.43 18.36 -22.18
C SER A 30 20.04 17.33 -21.21
N GLY A 31 19.34 17.04 -20.13
CA GLY A 31 19.67 15.98 -19.22
C GLY A 31 18.40 15.24 -18.87
N ARG A 32 18.26 14.02 -19.38
CA ARG A 32 17.25 13.08 -18.89
C ARG A 32 17.61 12.70 -17.45
N GLY A 33 17.32 13.58 -16.51
CA GLY A 33 17.40 13.31 -15.10
C GLY A 33 16.15 12.53 -14.70
N VAL A 34 16.34 11.28 -14.31
CA VAL A 34 15.35 10.53 -13.53
C VAL A 34 15.09 11.35 -12.27
N ARG A 35 13.91 11.97 -12.15
CA ARG A 35 13.49 12.67 -10.93
C ARG A 35 13.13 11.62 -9.90
N PRO A 36 13.85 11.50 -8.78
CA PRO A 36 13.36 10.75 -7.62
C PRO A 36 12.21 11.56 -7.01
N GLY A 37 11.04 10.97 -6.85
CA GLY A 37 9.96 11.57 -6.07
C GLY A 37 8.65 11.83 -6.78
N ALA A 38 8.22 10.93 -7.67
CA ALA A 38 6.83 10.87 -8.09
C ALA A 38 6.07 10.00 -7.09
N GLY A 39 5.54 10.62 -6.02
CA GLY A 39 4.65 9.95 -5.08
C GLY A 39 3.34 9.55 -5.77
N TRP A 40 2.74 8.49 -5.30
CA TRP A 40 1.38 8.11 -5.66
C TRP A 40 0.45 9.24 -5.21
N GLY A 41 -0.29 9.83 -6.14
CA GLY A 41 -1.23 10.90 -5.80
C GLY A 41 -2.34 10.40 -4.88
N ALA A 42 -2.84 11.30 -4.04
CA ALA A 42 -4.08 11.06 -3.31
C ALA A 42 -5.23 10.81 -4.31
N PRO A 43 -6.31 10.09 -3.93
CA PRO A 43 -7.48 9.91 -4.78
C PRO A 43 -7.97 11.28 -5.31
N GLY A 44 -7.93 11.48 -6.62
CA GLY A 44 -8.28 12.75 -7.28
C GLY A 44 -7.12 13.61 -7.76
N ALA A 45 -5.88 13.38 -7.33
CA ALA A 45 -4.70 13.97 -7.94
C ALA A 45 -4.19 13.03 -9.04
N GLY A 46 -3.95 13.54 -10.25
CA GLY A 46 -3.56 12.74 -11.40
C GLY A 46 -2.44 11.75 -11.06
N VAL A 47 -2.71 10.49 -11.28
CA VAL A 47 -1.80 9.38 -10.93
C VAL A 47 -0.52 9.54 -11.72
N VAL A 48 0.58 9.88 -11.06
CA VAL A 48 1.90 9.87 -11.69
C VAL A 48 2.32 8.40 -11.81
N ARG A 49 2.23 7.89 -13.03
CA ARG A 49 2.62 6.52 -13.35
C ARG A 49 4.14 6.38 -13.26
N GLY A 50 4.61 5.66 -12.24
CA GLY A 50 5.97 5.15 -12.22
C GLY A 50 6.14 4.01 -13.26
N PRO A 51 7.36 3.69 -13.69
CA PRO A 51 7.59 2.54 -14.56
C PRO A 51 7.11 1.26 -13.86
N GLY A 52 6.22 0.51 -14.52
CA GLY A 52 5.69 -0.76 -14.02
C GLY A 52 4.39 -0.66 -13.21
N VAL A 53 3.78 0.52 -13.10
CA VAL A 53 2.44 0.67 -12.51
C VAL A 53 1.41 0.04 -13.44
N GLY A 54 0.47 -0.70 -12.88
CA GLY A 54 -0.63 -1.31 -13.63
C GLY A 54 -1.44 -0.27 -14.40
N THR A 55 -2.07 -0.69 -15.49
CA THR A 55 -2.91 0.18 -16.30
C THR A 55 -4.36 -0.04 -15.92
N TRP A 56 -5.05 1.04 -15.56
CA TRP A 56 -6.50 0.98 -15.35
C TRP A 56 -7.21 0.55 -16.64
N ASN A 57 -8.14 -0.40 -16.51
CA ASN A 57 -8.88 -0.94 -17.62
C ASN A 57 -10.38 -0.56 -17.47
N PRO A 58 -10.98 0.16 -18.45
CA PRO A 58 -12.41 0.51 -18.43
C PRO A 58 -13.35 -0.70 -18.27
N ALA A 59 -12.90 -1.88 -18.69
CA ALA A 59 -13.70 -3.11 -18.54
C ALA A 59 -13.90 -3.54 -17.07
N TRP A 60 -13.21 -2.96 -16.12
CA TRP A 60 -13.33 -3.28 -14.68
C TRP A 60 -14.54 -2.63 -14.01
N GLN A 61 -15.16 -1.63 -14.63
CA GLN A 61 -16.32 -0.94 -14.06
C GLN A 61 -17.49 -1.91 -13.76
N GLY A 62 -18.26 -1.57 -12.75
CA GLY A 62 -19.43 -2.36 -12.33
C GLY A 62 -19.08 -3.69 -11.70
N GLY A 63 -17.98 -3.76 -10.93
CA GLY A 63 -17.53 -4.95 -10.19
C GLY A 63 -16.85 -6.01 -11.05
N ARG A 64 -16.70 -5.76 -12.35
CA ARG A 64 -16.11 -6.73 -13.30
C ARG A 64 -14.61 -6.96 -13.10
N TYR A 65 -13.94 -6.16 -12.28
CA TYR A 65 -12.54 -6.40 -11.93
C TYR A 65 -12.31 -7.83 -11.43
N TRP A 66 -13.12 -8.28 -10.50
CA TRP A 66 -13.01 -9.60 -9.89
C TRP A 66 -13.22 -10.75 -10.87
N GLN A 67 -13.96 -10.51 -11.94
CA GLN A 67 -14.25 -11.50 -13.01
C GLN A 67 -13.21 -11.43 -14.13
N ALA A 68 -12.64 -10.25 -14.37
CA ALA A 68 -11.69 -10.02 -15.47
C ALA A 68 -10.26 -10.35 -15.11
N ARG A 69 -9.96 -10.74 -13.86
CA ARG A 69 -8.63 -11.17 -13.45
C ARG A 69 -8.19 -12.37 -14.29
N PRO A 70 -6.94 -12.40 -14.79
CA PRO A 70 -6.45 -13.49 -15.63
C PRO A 70 -6.26 -14.82 -14.89
N TRP A 71 -6.41 -14.80 -13.56
CA TRP A 71 -6.36 -15.95 -12.67
C TRP A 71 -7.57 -15.91 -11.75
N THR A 72 -8.32 -16.98 -11.71
CA THR A 72 -9.42 -17.14 -10.76
C THR A 72 -9.17 -18.39 -9.96
N THR A 73 -9.08 -18.24 -8.69
CA THR A 73 -8.87 -19.41 -7.86
C THR A 73 -9.81 -19.44 -6.67
N GLY A 74 -10.15 -18.29 -6.07
CA GLY A 74 -11.08 -18.19 -4.96
C GLY A 74 -10.71 -19.06 -3.75
N TRP A 75 -9.46 -19.57 -3.70
CA TRP A 75 -9.01 -20.47 -2.64
C TRP A 75 -8.51 -19.73 -1.42
N TYR A 76 -7.99 -18.52 -1.60
CA TYR A 76 -7.44 -17.76 -0.48
C TYR A 76 -8.59 -17.27 0.41
N ARG A 77 -8.49 -17.62 1.66
CA ARG A 77 -9.32 -17.08 2.73
C ARG A 77 -8.42 -16.52 3.79
N VAL A 78 -8.76 -15.34 4.32
CA VAL A 78 -8.03 -14.74 5.44
C VAL A 78 -8.03 -15.72 6.60
N ASN A 79 -6.94 -16.46 6.73
CA ASN A 79 -6.71 -17.41 7.82
C ASN A 79 -5.27 -17.28 8.31
N PRO A 80 -4.99 -16.28 9.14
CA PRO A 80 -3.64 -16.06 9.64
C PRO A 80 -3.11 -17.25 10.48
N ALA A 81 -3.98 -18.09 11.02
CA ALA A 81 -3.55 -19.28 11.73
C ALA A 81 -2.82 -20.30 10.82
N GLY A 82 -3.07 -20.26 9.50
CA GLY A 82 -2.33 -21.04 8.52
C GLY A 82 -0.89 -20.58 8.31
N TRP A 83 -0.56 -19.37 8.75
CA TRP A 83 0.79 -18.83 8.72
C TRP A 83 1.48 -19.05 10.06
N GLY A 84 2.31 -20.06 10.15
CA GLY A 84 2.89 -20.52 11.44
C GLY A 84 3.60 -19.44 12.28
N TRP A 85 4.02 -18.34 11.65
CA TRP A 85 4.65 -17.19 12.32
C TRP A 85 3.65 -16.19 12.91
N TRP A 86 2.37 -16.19 12.46
CA TRP A 86 1.41 -15.12 12.76
C TRP A 86 1.20 -14.91 14.26
N GLY A 87 0.90 -15.95 15.01
CA GLY A 87 0.55 -15.82 16.43
C GLY A 87 1.60 -15.08 17.25
N ALA A 88 2.86 -15.45 17.08
CA ALA A 88 3.96 -14.82 17.80
C ALA A 88 4.18 -13.36 17.38
N ARG A 89 4.13 -13.06 16.08
CA ARG A 89 4.37 -11.71 15.59
C ARG A 89 3.19 -10.78 15.82
N ALA A 90 1.97 -11.25 15.64
CA ALA A 90 0.75 -10.48 15.90
C ALA A 90 0.68 -9.98 17.33
N ALA A 91 1.05 -10.83 18.30
CA ALA A 91 1.14 -10.46 19.71
C ALA A 91 2.19 -9.34 19.94
N THR A 92 3.34 -9.43 19.27
CA THR A 92 4.40 -8.41 19.37
C THR A 92 3.96 -7.07 18.79
N TRP A 93 3.17 -7.08 17.70
CA TRP A 93 2.68 -5.85 17.05
C TRP A 93 1.40 -5.29 17.69
N GLY A 94 0.76 -6.01 18.62
CA GLY A 94 -0.53 -5.64 19.19
C GLY A 94 -1.68 -5.72 18.17
N VAL A 95 -1.56 -6.53 17.13
CA VAL A 95 -2.55 -6.68 16.06
C VAL A 95 -3.36 -7.94 16.27
N GLY A 96 -4.68 -7.78 16.48
CA GLY A 96 -5.57 -8.91 16.74
C GLY A 96 -6.01 -9.68 15.49
N SER A 97 -6.05 -9.03 14.32
CA SER A 97 -6.55 -9.62 13.09
C SER A 97 -5.97 -8.97 11.84
N LEU A 98 -6.03 -9.71 10.75
CA LEU A 98 -5.84 -9.16 9.41
C LEU A 98 -7.14 -8.54 8.88
N THR A 99 -7.00 -7.60 7.96
CA THR A 99 -8.11 -6.98 7.24
C THR A 99 -8.96 -8.05 6.54
N THR A 100 -10.28 -7.93 6.64
CA THR A 100 -11.21 -8.86 6.03
C THR A 100 -11.25 -8.75 4.50
N ALA A 101 -11.66 -9.82 3.84
CA ALA A 101 -11.86 -9.83 2.39
C ALA A 101 -12.81 -8.71 1.94
N ALA A 102 -13.92 -8.52 2.64
CA ALA A 102 -14.91 -7.49 2.31
C ALA A 102 -14.33 -6.06 2.35
N MET A 103 -13.45 -5.76 3.31
CA MET A 103 -12.81 -4.44 3.38
C MET A 103 -11.85 -4.22 2.21
N ILE A 104 -11.10 -5.26 1.83
CA ILE A 104 -10.17 -5.19 0.70
C ILE A 104 -10.96 -5.04 -0.61
N SER A 105 -12.02 -5.83 -0.79
CA SER A 105 -12.88 -5.74 -1.98
C SER A 105 -13.51 -4.36 -2.11
N ALA A 106 -14.04 -3.79 -1.03
CA ALA A 106 -14.61 -2.44 -1.05
C ALA A 106 -13.59 -1.36 -1.45
N GLN A 107 -12.31 -1.49 -1.04
CA GLN A 107 -11.26 -0.57 -1.45
C GLN A 107 -10.94 -0.69 -2.95
N VAL A 108 -10.91 -1.90 -3.48
CA VAL A 108 -10.69 -2.13 -4.91
C VAL A 108 -11.87 -1.59 -5.73
N ASP A 109 -13.10 -1.85 -5.32
CA ASP A 109 -14.30 -1.37 -6.01
C ASP A 109 -14.36 0.16 -6.02
N ALA A 110 -14.09 0.81 -4.89
CA ALA A 110 -13.99 2.27 -4.82
C ALA A 110 -12.88 2.83 -5.72
N ALA A 111 -11.73 2.16 -5.79
CA ALA A 111 -10.65 2.57 -6.68
C ALA A 111 -11.02 2.37 -8.16
N VAL A 112 -11.73 1.31 -8.51
CA VAL A 112 -12.26 1.09 -9.87
C VAL A 112 -13.24 2.20 -10.26
N GLU A 113 -14.15 2.59 -9.38
CA GLU A 113 -15.08 3.71 -9.60
C GLU A 113 -14.32 5.03 -9.80
N ALA A 114 -13.25 5.25 -9.03
CA ALA A 114 -12.37 6.42 -9.14
C ALA A 114 -11.39 6.33 -10.32
N GLN A 115 -11.44 5.30 -11.16
CA GLN A 115 -10.50 5.04 -12.26
C GLN A 115 -9.03 5.00 -11.81
N SER A 116 -8.79 4.55 -10.60
CA SER A 116 -7.47 4.37 -9.98
C SER A 116 -7.06 2.91 -10.01
N THR A 117 -5.75 2.65 -10.14
CA THR A 117 -5.16 1.31 -9.98
C THR A 117 -4.59 1.09 -8.58
N VAL A 118 -4.69 2.11 -7.73
CA VAL A 118 -4.04 2.13 -6.42
C VAL A 118 -5.07 2.18 -5.32
N ILE A 119 -4.89 1.33 -4.32
CA ILE A 119 -5.63 1.37 -3.06
C ILE A 119 -4.68 1.68 -1.90
N VAL A 120 -5.19 2.31 -0.86
CA VAL A 120 -4.52 2.31 0.45
C VAL A 120 -4.88 1.00 1.14
N VAL A 121 -3.86 0.23 1.52
CA VAL A 121 -4.09 -1.03 2.24
C VAL A 121 -4.72 -0.71 3.59
N PRO A 122 -5.91 -1.24 3.92
CA PRO A 122 -6.60 -0.90 5.15
C PRO A 122 -5.75 -1.14 6.39
N GLN A 123 -5.87 -0.25 7.38
CA GLN A 123 -5.10 -0.24 8.63
C GLN A 123 -3.59 0.02 8.47
N THR A 124 -3.16 0.51 7.31
CA THR A 124 -1.77 0.86 7.04
C THR A 124 -1.67 2.19 6.28
N THR A 125 -0.44 2.65 6.09
CA THR A 125 -0.12 3.77 5.20
C THR A 125 0.46 3.32 3.87
N LEU A 126 0.51 2.01 3.63
CA LEU A 126 1.02 1.43 2.38
C LEU A 126 -0.01 1.55 1.26
N GLN A 127 0.47 1.83 0.07
CA GLN A 127 -0.34 1.86 -1.14
C GLN A 127 0.00 0.65 -2.00
N LEU A 128 -1.01 -0.02 -2.51
CA LEU A 128 -0.89 -1.19 -3.36
C LEU A 128 -1.44 -0.85 -4.74
N ASP A 129 -0.65 -1.03 -5.78
CA ASP A 129 -1.15 -1.04 -7.14
C ASP A 129 -1.74 -2.42 -7.45
N TYR A 130 -3.07 -2.54 -7.28
CA TYR A 130 -3.75 -3.81 -7.48
C TYR A 130 -3.73 -4.29 -8.93
N ALA A 131 -3.57 -3.38 -9.90
CA ALA A 131 -3.46 -3.73 -11.32
C ALA A 131 -2.08 -4.31 -11.67
N SER A 132 -1.08 -4.09 -10.83
CA SER A 132 0.26 -4.65 -11.01
C SER A 132 0.38 -6.10 -10.53
N ILE A 133 -0.63 -6.60 -9.82
CA ILE A 133 -0.59 -7.96 -9.26
C ILE A 133 -0.59 -8.99 -10.38
N GLN A 134 0.39 -9.88 -10.36
CA GLN A 134 0.52 -10.98 -11.32
C GLN A 134 0.79 -12.28 -10.58
N ALA A 135 0.01 -13.31 -10.87
CA ALA A 135 0.29 -14.64 -10.37
C ALA A 135 1.58 -15.19 -11.00
N VAL A 136 2.55 -15.54 -10.19
CA VAL A 136 3.82 -16.15 -10.63
C VAL A 136 3.86 -17.66 -10.37
N SER A 137 2.94 -18.15 -9.54
CA SER A 137 2.69 -19.56 -9.28
C SER A 137 1.27 -19.74 -8.74
N PRO A 138 0.77 -20.98 -8.52
CA PRO A 138 -0.57 -21.19 -7.92
C PRO A 138 -0.78 -20.57 -6.54
N ALA A 139 0.28 -20.15 -5.87
CA ALA A 139 0.20 -19.57 -4.51
C ALA A 139 1.06 -18.32 -4.32
N ALA A 140 1.79 -17.87 -5.34
CA ALA A 140 2.65 -16.70 -5.23
C ALA A 140 2.30 -15.65 -6.30
N ALA A 141 2.32 -14.37 -5.89
CA ALA A 141 2.05 -13.23 -6.74
C ALA A 141 3.14 -12.16 -6.60
N SER A 142 3.53 -11.56 -7.72
CA SER A 142 4.34 -10.33 -7.73
C SER A 142 3.44 -9.11 -7.78
N PHE A 143 3.89 -8.00 -7.23
CA PHE A 143 3.11 -6.76 -7.17
C PHE A 143 4.00 -5.53 -6.94
N ALA A 144 3.47 -4.36 -7.25
CA ALA A 144 4.06 -3.07 -6.94
C ALA A 144 3.33 -2.39 -5.76
N TYR A 145 4.08 -1.73 -4.90
CA TYR A 145 3.55 -0.99 -3.76
C TYR A 145 4.36 0.28 -3.51
N ALA A 146 3.80 1.19 -2.70
CA ALA A 146 4.52 2.36 -2.22
C ALA A 146 4.35 2.54 -0.70
N THR A 147 5.36 3.12 -0.06
CA THR A 147 5.31 3.57 1.33
C THR A 147 4.64 4.94 1.43
N ALA A 148 4.26 5.36 2.63
CA ALA A 148 3.73 6.73 2.88
C ALA A 148 4.70 7.83 2.42
N GLY A 149 6.01 7.57 2.41
CA GLY A 149 7.03 8.48 1.90
C GLY A 149 7.16 8.51 0.39
N GLY A 150 6.29 7.80 -0.35
CA GLY A 150 6.32 7.76 -1.81
C GLY A 150 7.42 6.89 -2.41
N THR A 151 8.10 6.08 -1.59
CA THR A 151 9.09 5.12 -2.09
C THR A 151 8.37 3.93 -2.71
N TYR A 152 8.64 3.69 -3.98
CA TYR A 152 8.13 2.53 -4.73
C TYR A 152 8.96 1.29 -4.49
N GLY A 153 8.28 0.15 -4.44
CA GLY A 153 8.90 -1.15 -4.35
C GLY A 153 8.14 -2.20 -5.15
N TYR A 154 8.86 -3.25 -5.51
CA TYR A 154 8.29 -4.49 -6.05
C TYR A 154 8.54 -5.59 -5.05
N ALA A 155 7.56 -6.46 -4.87
CA ALA A 155 7.67 -7.57 -3.96
C ALA A 155 6.98 -8.82 -4.51
N GLN A 156 7.28 -9.95 -3.90
CA GLN A 156 6.60 -11.21 -4.14
C GLN A 156 5.97 -11.71 -2.85
N ALA A 157 4.71 -12.10 -2.94
CA ALA A 157 3.94 -12.72 -1.86
C ALA A 157 3.83 -14.21 -2.10
N ASP A 158 4.11 -15.04 -1.09
CA ASP A 158 3.66 -16.42 -1.03
C ASP A 158 2.43 -16.49 -0.11
N CYS A 159 1.27 -16.65 -0.70
CA CYS A 159 0.00 -16.59 0.02
C CYS A 159 -0.30 -17.87 0.82
N ARG A 160 0.33 -18.98 0.49
CA ARG A 160 0.16 -20.23 1.25
C ARG A 160 0.99 -20.22 2.51
N GLN A 161 2.24 -19.78 2.41
CA GLN A 161 3.16 -19.73 3.54
C GLN A 161 3.08 -18.41 4.33
N GLY A 162 2.45 -17.39 3.75
CA GLY A 162 2.38 -16.07 4.36
C GLY A 162 3.73 -15.34 4.33
N LEU A 163 4.49 -15.48 3.26
CA LEU A 163 5.81 -14.88 3.16
C LEU A 163 5.80 -13.68 2.20
N LEU A 164 6.57 -12.67 2.55
CA LEU A 164 6.87 -11.52 1.72
C LEU A 164 8.36 -11.56 1.37
N GLN A 165 8.69 -11.61 0.09
CA GLN A 165 10.09 -11.79 -0.37
C GLN A 165 10.78 -13.02 0.26
N GLY A 166 10.04 -14.11 0.43
CA GLY A 166 10.54 -15.35 1.02
C GLY A 166 10.74 -15.32 2.54
N GLN A 167 10.36 -14.24 3.22
CA GLN A 167 10.50 -14.06 4.66
C GLN A 167 9.15 -13.72 5.31
N PRO A 168 8.92 -14.10 6.58
CA PRO A 168 7.78 -13.58 7.33
C PRO A 168 7.84 -12.04 7.39
N PRO A 169 6.71 -11.34 7.22
CA PRO A 169 6.64 -9.89 7.35
C PRO A 169 7.31 -9.38 8.63
N ALA A 170 8.06 -8.29 8.53
CA ALA A 170 8.76 -7.68 9.66
C ALA A 170 7.86 -6.75 10.49
N THR A 171 6.79 -6.22 9.88
CA THR A 171 5.86 -5.27 10.51
C THR A 171 4.40 -5.68 10.27
N ALA A 172 3.50 -5.12 11.08
CA ALA A 172 2.05 -5.29 10.92
C ALA A 172 1.59 -4.80 9.53
N ASP A 173 2.10 -3.66 9.07
CA ASP A 173 1.76 -3.10 7.75
C ASP A 173 2.14 -4.04 6.62
N GLN A 174 3.31 -4.68 6.69
CA GLN A 174 3.72 -5.68 5.70
C GLN A 174 2.83 -6.92 5.73
N ALA A 175 2.35 -7.33 6.90
CA ALA A 175 1.41 -8.45 7.01
C ALA A 175 0.05 -8.09 6.41
N GLN A 176 -0.45 -6.87 6.61
CA GLN A 176 -1.68 -6.40 5.98
C GLN A 176 -1.52 -6.28 4.46
N LEU A 177 -0.38 -5.77 3.98
CA LEU A 177 -0.06 -5.71 2.55
C LEU A 177 -0.07 -7.10 1.92
N LEU A 178 0.62 -8.06 2.54
CA LEU A 178 0.63 -9.45 2.10
C LEU A 178 -0.78 -10.03 2.02
N ASN A 179 -1.60 -9.81 3.06
CA ASN A 179 -2.99 -10.25 3.08
C ASN A 179 -3.82 -9.61 1.96
N ALA A 180 -3.67 -8.30 1.73
CA ALA A 180 -4.38 -7.60 0.67
C ALA A 180 -4.01 -8.16 -0.72
N VAL A 181 -2.72 -8.36 -1.00
CA VAL A 181 -2.24 -8.97 -2.24
C VAL A 181 -2.83 -10.37 -2.43
N CYS A 182 -2.80 -11.20 -1.39
CA CYS A 182 -3.30 -12.56 -1.46
C CYS A 182 -4.82 -12.60 -1.68
N GLN A 183 -5.57 -11.70 -1.05
CA GLN A 183 -7.01 -11.59 -1.25
C GLN A 183 -7.33 -11.14 -2.68
N ILE A 184 -6.60 -10.15 -3.20
CA ILE A 184 -6.82 -9.65 -4.56
C ILE A 184 -6.39 -10.70 -5.59
N ALA A 185 -5.28 -11.39 -5.39
CA ALA A 185 -4.79 -12.41 -6.31
C ALA A 185 -5.66 -13.68 -6.30
N TYR A 186 -6.00 -14.20 -5.13
CA TYR A 186 -6.51 -15.56 -4.97
C TYR A 186 -7.82 -15.64 -4.17
N GLY A 187 -8.35 -14.55 -3.68
CA GLY A 187 -9.63 -14.51 -2.99
C GLY A 187 -10.82 -14.60 -3.94
N SER A 188 -12.00 -14.74 -3.40
CA SER A 188 -13.25 -14.84 -4.18
C SER A 188 -13.85 -13.50 -4.63
N GLY A 189 -13.33 -12.38 -4.14
CA GLY A 189 -13.91 -11.04 -4.38
C GLY A 189 -14.91 -10.64 -3.32
#